data_02c2995d765a0c24b237b2a1d9897b59
#
_entry.id   02c2995d765a0c24b237b2a1d9897b59
#
_cell.length_a   1.000
_cell.length_b   1.000
_cell.length_c   1.000
_cell.angle_alpha   90.00
_cell.angle_beta   90.00
_cell.angle_gamma   90.00
#
_symmetry.space_group_name_H-M   'P 1'
#
loop_
_entity.id
_entity.type
_entity.pdbx_description
1 polymer ?
#
loop_
_entity_poly.entity_id
_entity_poly.type
_entity_poly.pdbx_seq_one_letter_code
_entity_poly.pdbx_strand_id
1 'polypeptide(L)'
;MRPDNDTFLKALLRQKCDYTPIWLMRQAGRYLSEYNATRAKAGSFMKLAQSPDLACEVTLQPVERFKLDAAILFSDILTIPDAMGLGLSFVAGEGPKFARPDRKSVV
;
A
#
# COMPACT_ATOMS: atom_id res chain seq x y z
N MET A 1 9.92 -18.56 -9.53
CA MET A 1 9.95 -19.02 -8.13
C MET A 1 8.52 -19.05 -7.58
N ARG A 2 8.14 -20.15 -6.98
CA ARG A 2 6.78 -20.29 -6.40
C ARG A 2 6.85 -20.04 -4.89
N PRO A 3 5.94 -19.23 -4.31
CA PRO A 3 5.94 -19.00 -2.87
C PRO A 3 5.55 -20.28 -2.10
N ASP A 4 5.99 -20.37 -0.85
CA ASP A 4 5.63 -21.49 0.03
C ASP A 4 4.12 -21.57 0.25
N ASN A 5 3.46 -20.41 0.42
CA ASN A 5 2.01 -20.31 0.46
C ASN A 5 1.51 -19.89 -0.92
N ASP A 6 0.97 -20.81 -1.68
CA ASP A 6 0.45 -20.57 -3.03
C ASP A 6 -1.09 -20.59 -3.10
N THR A 7 -1.78 -20.49 -1.98
CA THR A 7 -3.24 -20.56 -1.90
C THR A 7 -3.92 -19.53 -2.77
N PHE A 8 -3.45 -18.28 -2.74
CA PHE A 8 -3.98 -17.21 -3.58
C PHE A 8 -3.77 -17.50 -5.08
N LEU A 9 -2.59 -17.98 -5.45
CA LEU A 9 -2.28 -18.34 -6.83
C LEU A 9 -3.18 -19.48 -7.32
N LYS A 10 -3.41 -20.49 -6.49
CA LYS A 10 -4.32 -21.59 -6.82
C LYS A 10 -5.74 -21.08 -7.08
N ALA A 11 -6.23 -20.18 -6.21
CA ALA A 11 -7.54 -19.58 -6.39
C ALA A 11 -7.65 -18.81 -7.70
N LEU A 12 -6.63 -18.02 -8.06
CA LEU A 12 -6.58 -17.29 -9.33
C LEU A 12 -6.61 -18.24 -10.55
N LEU A 13 -5.97 -19.40 -10.43
CA LEU A 13 -5.91 -20.41 -11.48
C LEU A 13 -7.10 -21.35 -11.45
N ARG A 14 -8.09 -21.12 -10.61
CA ARG A 14 -9.28 -21.97 -10.43
C ARG A 14 -8.93 -23.40 -10.02
N GLN A 15 -7.86 -23.55 -9.25
CA GLN A 15 -7.47 -24.82 -8.66
C GLN A 15 -8.07 -24.94 -7.26
N LYS A 16 -8.18 -26.19 -6.78
CA LYS A 16 -8.71 -26.45 -5.45
C LYS A 16 -7.80 -25.86 -4.38
N CYS A 17 -8.39 -25.18 -3.41
CA CYS A 17 -7.71 -24.64 -2.23
C CYS A 17 -8.23 -25.33 -0.98
N ASP A 18 -7.36 -25.48 0.03
CA ASP A 18 -7.75 -26.06 1.31
C ASP A 18 -8.61 -25.10 2.14
N TYR A 19 -8.45 -23.78 1.88
CA TYR A 19 -9.22 -22.72 2.52
C TYR A 19 -9.30 -21.53 1.58
N THR A 20 -10.20 -20.59 1.87
CA THR A 20 -10.33 -19.35 1.09
C THR A 20 -9.16 -18.42 1.42
N PRO A 21 -8.36 -17.97 0.44
CA PRO A 21 -7.27 -17.03 0.70
C PRO A 21 -7.81 -15.68 1.15
N ILE A 22 -7.07 -15.02 2.02
CA ILE A 22 -7.46 -13.74 2.62
C ILE A 22 -6.42 -12.67 2.33
N TRP A 23 -6.92 -11.50 1.91
CA TRP A 23 -6.23 -10.23 1.88
C TRP A 23 -7.12 -9.18 2.53
N LEU A 24 -6.53 -8.31 3.35
CA LEU A 24 -7.29 -7.24 4.02
C LEU A 24 -6.95 -5.89 3.40
N MET A 25 -7.98 -5.14 3.03
CA MET A 25 -7.80 -3.76 2.58
C MET A 25 -7.13 -2.93 3.67
N ARG A 26 -6.12 -2.14 3.28
CA ARG A 26 -5.34 -1.32 4.20
C ARG A 26 -4.65 -2.12 5.30
N GLN A 27 -4.23 -3.33 4.96
CA GLN A 27 -3.52 -4.19 5.92
C GLN A 27 -2.26 -3.53 6.48
N ALA A 28 -1.53 -2.72 5.71
CA ALA A 28 -0.51 -1.81 6.21
C ALA A 28 -1.19 -0.48 6.56
N GLY A 29 -1.16 -0.06 7.81
CA GLY A 29 -1.87 1.14 8.21
C GLY A 29 -1.64 1.55 9.67
N ARG A 30 -2.21 2.68 10.03
CA ARG A 30 -2.01 3.35 11.32
C ARG A 30 -2.46 2.55 12.54
N TYR A 31 -3.24 1.50 12.37
CA TYR A 31 -3.63 0.62 13.47
C TYR A 31 -2.47 -0.27 13.96
N LEU A 32 -1.41 -0.39 13.16
CA LEU A 32 -0.22 -1.15 13.52
C LEU A 32 0.83 -0.23 14.13
N SER A 33 1.29 -0.56 15.35
CA SER A 33 2.35 0.22 16.01
C SER A 33 3.65 0.22 15.21
N GLU A 34 4.00 -0.93 14.61
CA GLU A 34 5.19 -1.06 13.76
C GLU A 34 5.10 -0.16 12.52
N TYR A 35 3.91 -0.03 11.92
CA TYR A 35 3.70 0.89 10.81
C TYR A 35 3.93 2.34 11.24
N ASN A 36 3.36 2.74 12.37
CA ASN A 36 3.52 4.09 12.88
C ASN A 36 4.98 4.45 13.14
N ALA A 37 5.76 3.51 13.69
CA ALA A 37 7.19 3.70 13.92
C ALA A 37 7.95 3.91 12.61
N THR A 38 7.69 3.08 11.60
CA THR A 38 8.32 3.21 10.28
C THR A 38 7.89 4.50 9.58
N ARG A 39 6.63 4.87 9.69
CA ARG A 39 6.09 6.11 9.14
C ARG A 39 6.78 7.34 9.75
N ALA A 40 6.96 7.35 11.06
CA ALA A 40 7.67 8.44 11.76
C ALA A 40 9.13 8.52 11.31
N LYS A 41 9.78 7.38 11.14
CA LYS A 41 11.16 7.31 10.65
C LYS A 41 11.30 7.88 9.23
N ALA A 42 10.30 7.64 8.38
CA ALA A 42 10.29 8.16 7.01
C ALA A 42 10.07 9.68 6.95
N GLY A 43 9.35 10.24 7.92
CA GLY A 43 9.07 11.67 8.01
C GLY A 43 7.79 12.12 7.33
N SER A 44 7.38 11.48 6.22
CA SER A 44 6.11 11.76 5.55
C SER A 44 5.60 10.53 4.83
N PHE A 45 4.32 10.56 4.47
CA PHE A 45 3.69 9.47 3.72
C PHE A 45 4.37 9.26 2.36
N MET A 46 4.63 10.34 1.63
CA MET A 46 5.27 10.22 0.30
C MET A 46 6.71 9.73 0.41
N LYS A 47 7.46 10.14 1.41
CA LYS A 47 8.81 9.61 1.64
C LYS A 47 8.77 8.12 1.96
N LEU A 48 7.78 7.68 2.72
CA LEU A 48 7.58 6.26 3.00
C LEU A 48 7.30 5.48 1.72
N ALA A 49 6.36 5.95 0.89
CA ALA A 49 5.99 5.30 -0.36
C ALA A 49 7.11 5.30 -1.40
N GLN A 50 7.95 6.35 -1.41
CA GLN A 50 9.04 6.49 -2.36
C GLN A 50 10.34 5.80 -1.95
N SER A 51 10.45 5.35 -0.71
CA SER A 51 11.61 4.60 -0.26
C SER A 51 11.39 3.10 -0.48
N PRO A 52 12.14 2.44 -1.39
CA PRO A 52 11.95 1.01 -1.62
C PRO A 52 12.09 0.17 -0.36
N ASP A 53 13.07 0.46 0.48
CA ASP A 53 13.31 -0.29 1.71
C ASP A 53 12.17 -0.14 2.71
N LEU A 54 11.71 1.09 2.93
CA LEU A 54 10.64 1.35 3.89
C LEU A 54 9.27 0.88 3.37
N ALA A 55 9.02 1.02 2.07
CA ALA A 55 7.81 0.50 1.45
C ALA A 55 7.75 -1.03 1.56
N CYS A 56 8.87 -1.70 1.35
CA CYS A 56 8.98 -3.14 1.54
C CYS A 56 8.71 -3.53 3.00
N GLU A 57 9.32 -2.82 3.94
CA GLU A 57 9.15 -3.07 5.37
C GLU A 57 7.68 -2.99 5.78
N VAL A 58 6.98 -1.91 5.44
CA VAL A 58 5.57 -1.75 5.82
C VAL A 58 4.65 -2.72 5.09
N THR A 59 5.01 -3.15 3.88
CA THR A 59 4.25 -4.17 3.16
C THR A 59 4.30 -5.51 3.87
N LEU A 60 5.46 -5.87 4.42
CA LEU A 60 5.66 -7.17 5.08
C LEU A 60 5.13 -7.21 6.52
N GLN A 61 5.04 -6.08 7.20
CA GLN A 61 4.60 -6.03 8.60
C GLN A 61 3.27 -6.76 8.86
N PRO A 62 2.18 -6.46 8.13
CA PRO A 62 0.92 -7.17 8.36
C PRO A 62 0.96 -8.64 7.93
N VAL A 63 1.74 -8.97 6.91
CA VAL A 63 1.88 -10.35 6.43
C VAL A 63 2.54 -11.21 7.50
N GLU A 64 3.56 -10.69 8.17
CA GLU A 64 4.25 -11.38 9.25
C GLU A 64 3.37 -11.53 10.50
N ARG A 65 2.53 -10.53 10.76
CA ARG A 65 1.70 -10.50 11.96
C ARG A 65 0.44 -11.34 11.86
N PHE A 66 -0.20 -11.40 10.69
CA PHE A 66 -1.56 -11.96 10.53
C PHE A 66 -1.66 -13.18 9.62
N LYS A 67 -0.57 -13.73 9.14
CA LYS A 67 -0.61 -14.87 8.22
C LYS A 67 -1.54 -14.67 7.03
N LEU A 68 -1.45 -13.51 6.39
CA LEU A 68 -2.24 -13.18 5.21
C LEU A 68 -1.74 -13.97 4.00
N ASP A 69 -2.63 -14.22 3.04
CA ASP A 69 -2.32 -15.01 1.85
C ASP A 69 -1.85 -14.16 0.67
N ALA A 70 -2.02 -12.86 0.75
CA ALA A 70 -1.63 -11.92 -0.28
C ALA A 70 -1.26 -10.58 0.33
N ALA A 71 -0.45 -9.83 -0.39
CA ALA A 71 -0.08 -8.46 -0.03
C ALA A 71 -0.03 -7.60 -1.27
N ILE A 72 -0.36 -6.32 -1.11
CA ILE A 72 -0.13 -5.30 -2.14
C ILE A 72 1.06 -4.49 -1.70
N LEU A 73 1.99 -4.24 -2.62
CA LEU A 73 3.12 -3.36 -2.35
C LEU A 73 2.60 -2.01 -1.86
N PHE A 74 3.12 -1.54 -0.73
CA PHE A 74 2.68 -0.29 -0.14
C PHE A 74 2.82 0.88 -1.12
N SER A 75 1.72 1.57 -1.36
CA SER A 75 1.63 2.69 -2.27
C SER A 75 0.32 3.45 -2.00
N ASP A 76 -0.07 4.33 -2.92
CA ASP A 76 -1.32 5.08 -2.86
C ASP A 76 -1.86 5.29 -4.27
N ILE A 77 -3.16 5.53 -4.38
CA ILE A 77 -3.80 5.82 -5.67
C ILE A 77 -3.31 7.13 -6.28
N LEU A 78 -2.69 7.99 -5.48
CA LEU A 78 -2.20 9.32 -5.92
C LEU A 78 -0.75 9.32 -6.36
N THR A 79 -0.03 8.19 -6.29
CA THR A 79 1.38 8.13 -6.70
C THR A 79 1.55 8.38 -8.20
N ILE A 80 0.66 7.86 -9.02
CA ILE A 80 0.71 8.10 -10.47
C ILE A 80 0.43 9.56 -10.81
N PRO A 81 -0.68 10.19 -10.33
CA PRO A 81 -0.89 11.62 -10.53
C PRO A 81 0.28 12.49 -10.04
N ASP A 82 0.89 12.15 -8.90
CA ASP A 82 2.06 12.86 -8.40
C ASP A 82 3.25 12.76 -9.37
N ALA A 83 3.52 11.54 -9.86
CA ALA A 83 4.58 11.31 -10.84
C ALA A 83 4.34 12.03 -12.16
N MET A 84 3.08 12.28 -12.50
CA MET A 84 2.71 13.07 -13.69
C MET A 84 2.93 14.57 -13.51
N GLY A 85 3.38 15.02 -12.34
CA GLY A 85 3.69 16.43 -12.11
C GLY A 85 2.51 17.29 -11.71
N LEU A 86 1.44 16.72 -11.15
CA LEU A 86 0.27 17.48 -10.70
C LEU A 86 0.48 18.21 -9.37
N GLY A 87 1.65 18.05 -8.73
CA GLY A 87 2.00 18.77 -7.52
C GLY A 87 1.20 18.35 -6.30
N LEU A 88 1.26 17.07 -5.96
CA LEU A 88 0.57 16.54 -4.79
C LEU A 88 1.15 17.09 -3.48
N SER A 89 0.29 17.51 -2.57
CA SER A 89 0.65 17.88 -1.21
C SER A 89 -0.41 17.37 -0.24
N PHE A 90 0.03 17.16 1.02
CA PHE A 90 -0.87 16.76 2.10
C PHE A 90 -0.91 17.86 3.13
N VAL A 91 -2.11 18.33 3.44
CA VAL A 91 -2.33 19.35 4.47
C VAL A 91 -3.01 18.70 5.68
N ALA A 92 -2.49 18.91 6.87
CA ALA A 92 -3.03 18.35 8.09
C ALA A 92 -4.51 18.72 8.23
N GLY A 93 -5.36 17.69 8.40
CA GLY A 93 -6.80 17.85 8.55
C GLY A 93 -7.57 18.07 7.25
N GLU A 94 -6.91 18.29 6.11
CA GLU A 94 -7.55 18.51 4.82
C GLU A 94 -7.32 17.41 3.82
N GLY A 95 -6.33 16.55 4.06
CA GLY A 95 -5.99 15.45 3.16
C GLY A 95 -5.17 15.88 1.95
N PRO A 96 -5.18 15.08 0.86
CA PRO A 96 -4.36 15.35 -0.31
C PRO A 96 -4.92 16.50 -1.16
N LYS A 97 -4.02 17.31 -1.73
CA LYS A 97 -4.34 18.38 -2.67
C LYS A 97 -3.37 18.38 -3.82
N PHE A 98 -3.86 18.73 -5.02
CA PHE A 98 -3.05 18.91 -6.20
C PHE A 98 -2.93 20.38 -6.56
N ALA A 99 -1.69 20.85 -6.82
CA ALA A 99 -1.45 22.22 -7.28
C ALA A 99 -1.97 22.43 -8.71
N ARG A 100 -1.96 21.37 -9.52
CA ARG A 100 -2.37 21.40 -10.94
C ARG A 100 -3.37 20.26 -11.22
N PRO A 101 -4.65 20.43 -10.83
CA PRO A 101 -5.65 19.43 -11.12
C PRO A 101 -5.90 19.29 -12.63
N ASP A 102 -6.28 18.10 -13.06
CA ASP A 102 -6.66 17.87 -14.45
C ASP A 102 -8.01 18.57 -14.71
N ARG A 103 -7.98 19.54 -15.64
CA ARG A 103 -9.19 20.29 -15.99
C ARG A 103 -10.30 19.43 -16.61
N LYS A 104 -9.94 18.36 -17.28
CA LYS A 104 -10.92 17.45 -17.89
C LYS A 104 -11.75 16.71 -16.83
N SER A 105 -11.19 16.47 -15.68
CA SER A 105 -11.91 15.83 -14.58
C SER A 105 -12.85 16.79 -13.85
N VAL A 106 -12.74 18.09 -14.10
CA VAL A 106 -13.56 19.14 -13.47
C VAL A 106 -14.77 19.51 -14.30
N VAL A 107 -14.78 19.14 -15.55
CA VAL A 107 -15.87 19.47 -16.50
C VAL A 107 -17.09 18.58 -16.30
#